data_e054c6e2ec28702b9a1b66f2ac095b4e
#
_entry.id   e054c6e2ec28702b9a1b66f2ac095b4e
#
_cell.length_a   1.000
_cell.length_b   1.000
_cell.length_c   1.000
_cell.angle_alpha   90.00
_cell.angle_beta   90.00
_cell.angle_gamma   90.00
#
_symmetry.space_group_name_H-M   'P 1'
#
loop_
_entity.id
_entity.type
_entity.pdbx_description
1 polymer ?
#
loop_
_entity_poly.entity_id
_entity_poly.type
_entity_poly.pdbx_seq_one_letter_code
_entity_poly.pdbx_strand_id
1 'polypeptide(L)'
;MSEQVTIYGDERNRSESFQMMLNKAPAKGDIKSQTLAGKEVKYMPIGLVEKTLDEMYNGLWQVTDIRHTVTLNAIAVELTLQVFHPTAKVWLSRAGVGAIKVQLNKDAQSMDVTQIKADAIQKGLPAAKAMAVKNAAQSLGVVFGRDLNRDTNDEFIYLSEQVTELQDVVFDALRLLDAATMDEKTKEDIRHTINTANLRKAKTVLEWLKKGAAK
;
A
#
# COMPACT_ATOMS: atom_id res chain seq x y z
N MET A 1 15.13 14.55 33.42
CA MET A 1 13.78 13.98 33.03
C MET A 1 13.26 14.47 31.68
N SER A 2 13.86 15.46 31.01
CA SER A 2 13.37 16.02 29.73
C SER A 2 13.76 15.21 28.48
N GLU A 3 14.89 14.52 28.46
CA GLU A 3 15.37 13.79 27.26
C GLU A 3 14.55 12.53 26.94
N GLN A 4 14.10 11.79 27.93
CA GLN A 4 13.30 10.57 27.70
C GLN A 4 11.91 10.87 27.10
N VAL A 5 11.27 11.99 27.47
CA VAL A 5 9.96 12.38 26.93
C VAL A 5 10.06 12.76 25.45
N THR A 6 11.15 13.43 25.04
CA THR A 6 11.38 13.82 23.65
C THR A 6 11.62 12.60 22.73
N ILE A 7 12.37 11.60 23.21
CA ILE A 7 12.64 10.36 22.46
C ILE A 7 11.35 9.57 22.19
N TYR A 8 10.50 9.41 23.18
CA TYR A 8 9.20 8.71 23.01
C TYR A 8 8.24 9.46 22.06
N GLY A 9 8.22 10.79 22.12
CA GLY A 9 7.44 11.62 21.20
C GLY A 9 7.87 11.43 19.74
N ASP A 10 9.17 11.43 19.49
CA ASP A 10 9.74 11.23 18.14
C ASP A 10 9.46 9.82 17.57
N GLU A 11 9.56 8.78 18.39
CA GLU A 11 9.29 7.41 17.96
C GLU A 11 7.80 7.20 17.64
N ARG A 12 6.92 7.75 18.44
CA ARG A 12 5.48 7.72 18.19
C ARG A 12 5.12 8.43 16.90
N ASN A 13 5.62 9.64 16.68
CA ASN A 13 5.40 10.41 15.47
C ASN A 13 5.91 9.68 14.22
N ARG A 14 7.08 9.03 14.30
CA ARG A 14 7.63 8.20 13.20
C ARG A 14 6.74 6.99 12.91
N SER A 15 6.22 6.32 13.94
CA SER A 15 5.32 5.19 13.78
C SER A 15 3.99 5.60 13.14
N GLU A 16 3.40 6.69 13.58
CA GLU A 16 2.17 7.25 12.99
C GLU A 16 2.38 7.65 11.54
N SER A 17 3.47 8.35 11.23
CA SER A 17 3.83 8.73 9.86
C SER A 17 4.02 7.52 8.94
N PHE A 18 4.66 6.46 9.42
CA PHE A 18 4.83 5.23 8.66
C PHE A 18 3.50 4.53 8.39
N GLN A 19 2.61 4.45 9.39
CA GLN A 19 1.26 3.90 9.21
C GLN A 19 0.43 4.73 8.21
N MET A 20 0.56 6.05 8.24
CA MET A 20 -0.09 6.93 7.25
C MET A 20 0.40 6.61 5.83
N MET A 21 1.70 6.42 5.62
CA MET A 21 2.24 6.03 4.31
C MET A 21 1.74 4.66 3.86
N LEU A 22 1.65 3.66 4.75
CA LEU A 22 1.10 2.34 4.44
C LEU A 22 -0.38 2.38 4.05
N ASN A 23 -1.14 3.29 4.62
CA ASN A 23 -2.57 3.43 4.36
C ASN A 23 -2.89 4.38 3.19
N LYS A 24 -1.89 4.98 2.57
CA LYS A 24 -2.07 5.82 1.38
C LYS A 24 -2.41 4.96 0.16
N ALA A 25 -3.43 5.38 -0.60
CA ALA A 25 -3.77 4.70 -1.85
C ALA A 25 -2.63 4.85 -2.88
N PRO A 26 -2.40 3.84 -3.74
CA PRO A 26 -1.45 3.97 -4.84
C PRO A 26 -1.82 5.13 -5.76
N ALA A 27 -0.82 5.77 -6.38
CA ALA A 27 -1.09 6.82 -7.35
C ALA A 27 -1.85 6.25 -8.56
N LYS A 28 -2.78 7.04 -9.14
CA LYS A 28 -3.59 6.59 -10.28
C LYS A 28 -2.74 6.11 -11.47
N GLY A 29 -1.57 6.71 -11.69
CA GLY A 29 -0.63 6.32 -12.75
C GLY A 29 0.05 4.96 -12.52
N ASP A 30 0.07 4.47 -11.29
CA ASP A 30 0.68 3.20 -10.89
C ASP A 30 -0.29 2.01 -11.00
N ILE A 31 -1.56 2.30 -11.24
CA ILE A 31 -2.62 1.30 -11.36
C ILE A 31 -2.83 0.98 -12.83
N LYS A 32 -2.83 -0.31 -13.14
CA LYS A 32 -3.20 -0.84 -14.46
C LYS A 32 -4.47 -1.67 -14.36
N SER A 33 -5.17 -1.81 -15.48
CA SER A 33 -6.36 -2.64 -15.61
C SER A 33 -6.10 -3.79 -16.57
N GLN A 34 -6.77 -4.91 -16.34
CA GLN A 34 -6.85 -6.05 -17.26
C GLN A 34 -8.23 -6.67 -17.18
N THR A 35 -8.65 -7.30 -18.26
CA THR A 35 -9.93 -8.03 -18.28
C THR A 35 -9.70 -9.48 -17.86
N LEU A 36 -10.34 -9.91 -16.78
CA LEU A 36 -10.35 -11.29 -16.31
C LEU A 36 -11.79 -11.79 -16.26
N ALA A 37 -12.08 -12.87 -16.97
CA ALA A 37 -13.42 -13.45 -17.05
C ALA A 37 -14.53 -12.43 -17.37
N GLY A 38 -14.26 -11.47 -18.26
CA GLY A 38 -15.21 -10.43 -18.66
C GLY A 38 -15.35 -9.24 -17.69
N LYS A 39 -14.64 -9.25 -16.57
CA LYS A 39 -14.61 -8.14 -15.61
C LYS A 39 -13.29 -7.39 -15.67
N GLU A 40 -13.35 -6.06 -15.57
CA GLU A 40 -12.15 -5.24 -15.40
C GLU A 40 -11.60 -5.42 -13.98
N VAL A 41 -10.32 -5.76 -13.91
CA VAL A 41 -9.59 -5.94 -12.65
C VAL A 41 -8.40 -4.99 -12.62
N LYS A 42 -8.33 -4.17 -11.60
CA LYS A 42 -7.23 -3.22 -11.37
C LYS A 42 -6.11 -3.90 -10.60
N TYR A 43 -4.87 -3.58 -10.93
CA TYR A 43 -3.72 -4.14 -10.24
C TYR A 43 -2.50 -3.21 -10.30
N MET A 44 -1.59 -3.39 -9.36
CA MET A 44 -0.24 -2.82 -9.43
C MET A 44 0.70 -3.79 -10.14
N PRO A 45 1.50 -3.35 -11.12
CA PRO A 45 2.59 -4.15 -11.70
C PRO A 45 3.57 -4.60 -10.63
N ILE A 46 4.16 -5.80 -10.78
CA ILE A 46 5.09 -6.35 -9.78
C ILE A 46 6.30 -5.43 -9.54
N GLY A 47 6.88 -4.84 -10.58
CA GLY A 47 8.01 -3.93 -10.42
C GLY A 47 7.69 -2.67 -9.60
N LEU A 48 6.43 -2.19 -9.62
CA LEU A 48 6.01 -1.10 -8.74
C LEU A 48 5.82 -1.56 -7.29
N VAL A 49 5.31 -2.79 -7.09
CA VAL A 49 5.20 -3.37 -5.74
C VAL A 49 6.57 -3.55 -5.12
N GLU A 50 7.55 -4.10 -5.86
CA GLU A 50 8.93 -4.27 -5.41
C GLU A 50 9.60 -2.91 -5.12
N LYS A 51 9.44 -1.93 -6.02
CA LYS A 51 9.92 -0.56 -5.79
C LYS A 51 9.32 0.05 -4.51
N THR A 52 8.02 -0.12 -4.28
CA THR A 52 7.36 0.37 -3.07
C THR A 52 7.88 -0.34 -1.82
N LEU A 53 8.16 -1.66 -1.90
CA LEU A 53 8.81 -2.40 -0.81
C LEU A 53 10.21 -1.84 -0.51
N ASP A 54 11.01 -1.55 -1.54
CA ASP A 54 12.33 -0.93 -1.38
C ASP A 54 12.25 0.44 -0.70
N GLU A 55 11.34 1.29 -1.14
CA GLU A 55 11.13 2.63 -0.59
C GLU A 55 10.61 2.61 0.86
N MET A 56 9.60 1.77 1.15
CA MET A 56 8.97 1.70 2.47
C MET A 56 9.85 1.02 3.53
N TYR A 57 10.65 0.03 3.13
CA TYR A 57 11.43 -0.81 4.03
C TYR A 57 12.95 -0.66 3.82
N ASN A 58 13.40 0.34 3.05
CA ASN A 58 14.81 0.60 2.75
C ASN A 58 15.54 -0.62 2.18
N GLY A 59 14.88 -1.40 1.33
CA GLY A 59 15.40 -2.64 0.77
C GLY A 59 15.51 -3.80 1.77
N LEU A 60 15.08 -3.62 3.02
CA LEU A 60 15.11 -4.66 4.05
C LEU A 60 13.87 -5.55 3.96
N TRP A 61 13.77 -6.29 2.88
CA TRP A 61 12.75 -7.30 2.67
C TRP A 61 13.31 -8.52 1.95
N GLN A 62 12.66 -9.66 2.12
CA GLN A 62 13.05 -10.91 1.47
C GLN A 62 11.85 -11.84 1.30
N VAL A 63 11.98 -12.77 0.36
CA VAL A 63 11.02 -13.85 0.15
C VAL A 63 11.61 -15.16 0.61
N THR A 64 10.89 -15.86 1.46
CA THR A 64 11.29 -17.16 2.02
C THR A 64 10.22 -18.22 1.79
N ASP A 65 10.50 -19.47 2.13
CA ASP A 65 9.55 -20.59 2.13
C ASP A 65 8.79 -20.76 0.80
N ILE A 66 9.50 -20.55 -0.33
CA ILE A 66 8.89 -20.64 -1.65
C ILE A 66 8.57 -22.11 -1.95
N ARG A 67 7.28 -22.39 -2.14
CA ARG A 67 6.78 -23.69 -2.61
C ARG A 67 6.00 -23.49 -3.89
N HIS A 68 6.05 -24.48 -4.77
CA HIS A 68 5.26 -24.46 -5.99
C HIS A 68 4.61 -25.81 -6.24
N THR A 69 3.43 -25.76 -6.82
CA THR A 69 2.69 -26.95 -7.24
C THR A 69 2.24 -26.76 -8.68
N VAL A 70 2.50 -27.74 -9.51
CA VAL A 70 2.02 -27.78 -10.89
C VAL A 70 0.96 -28.85 -10.99
N THR A 71 -0.25 -28.47 -11.33
CA THR A 71 -1.36 -29.37 -11.62
C THR A 71 -1.65 -29.38 -13.12
N LEU A 72 -2.57 -30.22 -13.58
CA LEU A 72 -2.91 -30.31 -15.01
C LEU A 72 -3.32 -28.97 -15.63
N ASN A 73 -3.95 -28.10 -14.86
CA ASN A 73 -4.52 -26.85 -15.37
C ASN A 73 -4.03 -25.59 -14.67
N ALA A 74 -3.15 -25.70 -13.67
CA ALA A 74 -2.68 -24.56 -12.90
C ALA A 74 -1.24 -24.71 -12.39
N ILE A 75 -0.58 -23.59 -12.25
CA ILE A 75 0.68 -23.42 -11.50
C ILE A 75 0.35 -22.57 -10.31
N ALA A 76 0.59 -23.08 -9.10
CA ALA A 76 0.43 -22.36 -7.86
C ALA A 76 1.79 -22.14 -7.19
N VAL A 77 1.97 -20.97 -6.58
CA VAL A 77 3.13 -20.62 -5.77
C VAL A 77 2.64 -20.10 -4.42
N GLU A 78 3.25 -20.61 -3.38
CA GLU A 78 3.12 -20.14 -1.99
C GLU A 78 4.47 -19.63 -1.54
N LEU A 79 4.47 -18.55 -0.76
CA LEU A 79 5.71 -17.96 -0.23
C LEU A 79 5.42 -17.14 1.04
N THR A 80 6.48 -16.83 1.75
CA THR A 80 6.47 -15.88 2.87
C THR A 80 7.26 -14.63 2.47
N LEU A 81 6.60 -13.48 2.45
CA LEU A 81 7.24 -12.17 2.35
C LEU A 81 7.60 -11.70 3.77
N GLN A 82 8.86 -11.41 3.98
CA GLN A 82 9.36 -10.82 5.22
C GLN A 82 9.82 -9.40 4.98
N VAL A 83 9.44 -8.48 5.87
CA VAL A 83 9.84 -7.07 5.84
C VAL A 83 10.33 -6.65 7.22
N PHE A 84 11.37 -5.84 7.28
CA PHE A 84 11.86 -5.27 8.54
C PHE A 84 11.12 -3.95 8.83
N HIS A 85 10.29 -3.95 9.87
CA HIS A 85 9.50 -2.78 10.22
C HIS A 85 10.39 -1.63 10.71
N PRO A 86 10.41 -0.45 10.04
CA PRO A 86 11.42 0.58 10.27
C PRO A 86 11.33 1.23 11.65
N THR A 87 10.14 1.28 12.25
CA THR A 87 9.92 1.89 13.58
C THR A 87 9.89 0.84 14.69
N ALA A 88 9.19 -0.29 14.51
CA ALA A 88 9.12 -1.35 15.51
C ALA A 88 10.41 -2.19 15.60
N LYS A 89 11.33 -2.09 14.60
CA LYS A 89 12.61 -2.81 14.56
C LYS A 89 12.48 -4.34 14.67
N VAL A 90 11.40 -4.88 14.10
CA VAL A 90 11.12 -6.32 14.06
C VAL A 90 10.85 -6.79 12.65
N TRP A 91 11.14 -8.05 12.36
CA TRP A 91 10.72 -8.68 11.12
C TRP A 91 9.24 -9.05 11.18
N LEU A 92 8.50 -8.66 10.17
CA LEU A 92 7.11 -9.05 9.95
C LEU A 92 7.04 -10.04 8.80
N SER A 93 6.26 -11.10 8.96
CA SER A 93 6.03 -12.11 7.93
C SER A 93 4.60 -12.06 7.42
N ARG A 94 4.44 -12.20 6.10
CA ARG A 94 3.13 -12.27 5.43
C ARG A 94 3.13 -13.41 4.44
N ALA A 95 2.17 -14.32 4.56
CA ALA A 95 1.97 -15.36 3.58
C ALA A 95 1.40 -14.78 2.28
N GLY A 96 1.82 -15.33 1.15
CA GLY A 96 1.31 -14.98 -0.16
C GLY A 96 1.08 -16.18 -1.03
N VAL A 97 -0.02 -16.17 -1.76
CA VAL A 97 -0.38 -17.21 -2.72
C VAL A 97 -0.66 -16.60 -4.10
N GLY A 98 -0.24 -17.30 -5.14
CA GLY A 98 -0.51 -16.90 -6.51
C GLY A 98 -0.70 -18.12 -7.39
N ALA A 99 -1.69 -18.07 -8.27
CA ALA A 99 -1.95 -19.16 -9.19
C ALA A 99 -2.29 -18.63 -10.58
N ILE A 100 -1.83 -19.31 -11.60
CA ILE A 100 -2.15 -19.04 -12.99
C ILE A 100 -2.56 -20.32 -13.71
N LYS A 101 -3.37 -20.18 -14.75
CA LYS A 101 -3.67 -21.30 -15.65
C LYS A 101 -2.45 -21.68 -16.45
N VAL A 102 -2.21 -22.97 -16.61
CA VAL A 102 -1.25 -23.51 -17.59
C VAL A 102 -1.72 -23.15 -18.99
N GLN A 103 -0.84 -22.60 -19.79
CA GLN A 103 -1.16 -22.22 -21.17
C GLN A 103 -1.22 -23.46 -22.07
N LEU A 104 -2.34 -23.62 -22.75
CA LEU A 104 -2.56 -24.67 -23.74
C LEU A 104 -2.38 -24.11 -25.17
N ASN A 105 -2.20 -25.00 -26.13
CA ASN A 105 -2.23 -24.67 -27.54
C ASN A 105 -3.65 -24.17 -27.92
N LYS A 106 -3.71 -23.41 -29.03
CA LYS A 106 -4.98 -22.94 -29.58
C LYS A 106 -5.81 -24.19 -29.97
N ASP A 107 -7.08 -24.19 -29.63
CA ASP A 107 -8.01 -25.29 -29.90
C ASP A 107 -7.86 -26.54 -29.01
N ALA A 108 -7.01 -26.50 -27.99
CA ALA A 108 -6.88 -27.60 -27.03
C ALA A 108 -8.12 -27.71 -26.13
N GLN A 109 -8.56 -28.95 -25.92
CA GLN A 109 -9.57 -29.23 -24.87
C GLN A 109 -8.92 -29.12 -23.48
N SER A 110 -9.65 -28.61 -22.52
CA SER A 110 -9.18 -28.56 -21.14
C SER A 110 -8.88 -29.97 -20.64
N MET A 111 -7.70 -30.19 -20.05
CA MET A 111 -7.21 -31.46 -19.49
C MET A 111 -6.33 -32.30 -20.43
N ASP A 112 -6.04 -31.87 -21.63
CA ASP A 112 -5.11 -32.59 -22.52
C ASP A 112 -3.66 -32.09 -22.24
N VAL A 113 -2.90 -32.90 -21.52
CA VAL A 113 -1.49 -32.61 -21.17
C VAL A 113 -0.58 -32.55 -22.39
N THR A 114 -0.95 -33.20 -23.51
CA THR A 114 -0.15 -33.16 -24.75
C THR A 114 -0.26 -31.82 -25.46
N GLN A 115 -1.26 -31.02 -25.10
CA GLN A 115 -1.52 -29.71 -25.66
C GLN A 115 -0.94 -28.56 -24.81
N ILE A 116 -0.21 -28.87 -23.76
CA ILE A 116 0.50 -27.86 -22.96
C ILE A 116 1.60 -27.22 -23.82
N LYS A 117 1.64 -25.88 -23.88
CA LYS A 117 2.72 -25.19 -24.56
C LYS A 117 4.07 -25.51 -23.94
N ALA A 118 5.09 -25.76 -24.76
CA ALA A 118 6.42 -26.16 -24.30
C ALA A 118 7.03 -25.18 -23.27
N ASP A 119 6.71 -23.89 -23.38
CA ASP A 119 7.21 -22.82 -22.48
C ASP A 119 6.22 -22.42 -21.37
N ALA A 120 5.10 -23.13 -21.22
CA ALA A 120 4.03 -22.79 -20.27
C ALA A 120 4.51 -22.72 -18.82
N ILE A 121 5.31 -23.69 -18.40
CA ILE A 121 5.86 -23.72 -17.04
C ILE A 121 6.93 -22.64 -16.86
N GLN A 122 7.82 -22.47 -17.84
CA GLN A 122 8.90 -21.48 -17.79
C GLN A 122 8.36 -20.05 -17.66
N LYS A 123 7.26 -19.72 -18.35
CA LYS A 123 6.60 -18.41 -18.26
C LYS A 123 5.65 -18.33 -17.08
N GLY A 124 5.00 -19.42 -16.74
CA GLY A 124 3.97 -19.48 -15.72
C GLY A 124 4.51 -19.38 -14.29
N LEU A 125 5.61 -20.06 -14.01
CA LEU A 125 6.15 -20.07 -12.65
C LEU A 125 6.59 -18.68 -12.13
N PRO A 126 7.34 -17.87 -12.90
CA PRO A 126 7.63 -16.49 -12.50
C PRO A 126 6.38 -15.62 -12.35
N ALA A 127 5.38 -15.79 -13.21
CA ALA A 127 4.14 -15.06 -13.13
C ALA A 127 3.32 -15.42 -11.87
N ALA A 128 3.22 -16.71 -11.52
CA ALA A 128 2.59 -17.16 -10.29
C ALA A 128 3.34 -16.64 -9.04
N LYS A 129 4.70 -16.65 -9.05
CA LYS A 129 5.52 -16.05 -7.98
C LYS A 129 5.22 -14.57 -7.84
N ALA A 130 5.18 -13.80 -8.93
CA ALA A 130 4.86 -12.37 -8.89
C ALA A 130 3.46 -12.10 -8.30
N MET A 131 2.47 -12.94 -8.61
CA MET A 131 1.14 -12.86 -7.99
C MET A 131 1.20 -13.14 -6.50
N ALA A 132 1.96 -14.14 -6.05
CA ALA A 132 2.13 -14.47 -4.64
C ALA A 132 2.80 -13.33 -3.86
N VAL A 133 3.85 -12.69 -4.41
CA VAL A 133 4.50 -11.51 -3.79
C VAL A 133 3.49 -10.35 -3.68
N LYS A 134 2.73 -10.06 -4.74
CA LYS A 134 1.70 -9.01 -4.70
C LYS A 134 0.63 -9.30 -3.64
N ASN A 135 0.16 -10.54 -3.56
CA ASN A 135 -0.82 -10.95 -2.56
C ASN A 135 -0.30 -10.79 -1.12
N ALA A 136 0.95 -11.18 -0.85
CA ALA A 136 1.58 -10.97 0.44
C ALA A 136 1.73 -9.47 0.76
N ALA A 137 2.21 -8.66 -0.19
CA ALA A 137 2.42 -7.22 -0.02
C ALA A 137 1.12 -6.48 0.27
N GLN A 138 0.00 -6.85 -0.37
CA GLN A 138 -1.32 -6.28 -0.08
C GLN A 138 -1.72 -6.41 1.40
N SER A 139 -1.27 -7.43 2.11
CA SER A 139 -1.53 -7.57 3.53
C SER A 139 -0.75 -6.61 4.42
N LEU A 140 0.28 -5.92 3.88
CA LEU A 140 1.06 -4.93 4.61
C LEU A 140 0.37 -3.55 4.65
N GLY A 141 -0.30 -3.13 3.57
CA GLY A 141 -0.93 -1.82 3.52
C GLY A 141 -1.72 -1.54 2.24
N VAL A 142 -2.51 -0.47 2.27
CA VAL A 142 -3.30 0.01 1.13
C VAL A 142 -2.39 0.44 -0.03
N VAL A 143 -1.21 0.98 0.29
CA VAL A 143 -0.20 1.42 -0.70
C VAL A 143 0.21 0.31 -1.68
N PHE A 144 0.03 -0.96 -1.32
CA PHE A 144 0.28 -2.12 -2.18
C PHE A 144 -0.96 -2.57 -2.96
N GLY A 145 -2.03 -1.76 -3.01
CA GLY A 145 -3.22 -2.03 -3.80
C GLY A 145 -4.21 -3.00 -3.17
N ARG A 146 -4.24 -3.10 -1.84
CA ARG A 146 -5.19 -3.96 -1.09
C ARG A 146 -6.64 -3.77 -1.52
N ASP A 147 -7.05 -2.54 -1.76
CA ASP A 147 -8.47 -2.18 -1.95
C ASP A 147 -8.87 -1.90 -3.41
N LEU A 148 -7.96 -2.15 -4.38
CA LEU A 148 -8.18 -1.80 -5.79
C LEU A 148 -9.40 -2.45 -6.46
N ASN A 149 -9.83 -3.62 -5.99
CA ASN A 149 -10.95 -4.38 -6.57
C ASN A 149 -12.07 -4.65 -5.56
N ARG A 150 -12.09 -3.94 -4.45
CA ARG A 150 -13.24 -3.96 -3.55
C ARG A 150 -14.36 -3.16 -4.20
N ASP A 151 -15.59 -3.66 -4.11
CA ASP A 151 -16.74 -2.97 -4.67
C ASP A 151 -16.86 -1.56 -4.06
N THR A 152 -17.09 -0.57 -4.92
CA THR A 152 -17.22 0.85 -4.53
C THR A 152 -18.40 1.13 -3.60
N ASN A 153 -19.29 0.17 -3.41
CA ASN A 153 -20.38 0.21 -2.44
C ASN A 153 -19.95 -0.18 -1.02
N ASP A 154 -18.71 -0.58 -0.81
CA ASP A 154 -18.18 -0.81 0.52
C ASP A 154 -17.94 0.57 1.16
N GLU A 155 -18.73 0.94 2.17
CA GLU A 155 -18.58 2.19 2.95
C GLU A 155 -17.13 2.42 3.40
N PHE A 156 -16.35 1.34 3.48
CA PHE A 156 -14.94 1.35 3.85
C PHE A 156 -14.03 2.04 2.82
N ILE A 157 -14.33 1.95 1.51
CA ILE A 157 -13.53 2.62 0.47
C ILE A 157 -13.79 4.13 0.49
N TYR A 158 -15.06 4.51 0.65
CA TYR A 158 -15.45 5.91 0.76
C TYR A 158 -14.82 6.58 2.00
N LEU A 159 -14.78 5.86 3.14
CA LEU A 159 -14.10 6.30 4.35
C LEU A 159 -12.59 6.39 4.17
N SER A 160 -11.96 5.45 3.43
CA SER A 160 -10.51 5.46 3.22
C SER A 160 -10.05 6.63 2.34
N GLU A 161 -10.81 6.99 1.30
CA GLU A 161 -10.53 8.17 0.47
C GLU A 161 -10.67 9.48 1.26
N GLN A 162 -11.73 9.61 2.06
CA GLN A 162 -11.94 10.78 2.92
C GLN A 162 -10.88 10.88 4.03
N VAL A 163 -10.48 9.75 4.61
CA VAL A 163 -9.42 9.70 5.63
C VAL A 163 -8.08 10.09 5.01
N THR A 164 -7.76 9.61 3.80
CA THR A 164 -6.52 9.99 3.10
C THR A 164 -6.51 11.49 2.78
N GLU A 165 -7.61 12.02 2.24
CA GLU A 165 -7.74 13.45 1.96
C GLU A 165 -7.64 14.30 3.24
N LEU A 166 -8.26 13.86 4.33
CA LEU A 166 -8.15 14.53 5.63
C LEU A 166 -6.71 14.52 6.14
N GLN A 167 -5.99 13.41 6.02
CA GLN A 167 -4.60 13.28 6.44
C GLN A 167 -3.68 14.21 5.65
N ASP A 168 -3.82 14.27 4.32
CA ASP A 168 -3.04 15.17 3.47
C ASP A 168 -3.30 16.65 3.85
N VAL A 169 -4.56 17.02 4.09
CA VAL A 169 -4.95 18.38 4.51
C VAL A 169 -4.41 18.71 5.90
N VAL A 170 -4.48 17.78 6.85
CA VAL A 170 -3.94 17.93 8.21
C VAL A 170 -2.43 18.08 8.18
N PHE A 171 -1.73 17.26 7.42
CA PHE A 171 -0.27 17.33 7.26
C PHE A 171 0.18 18.69 6.70
N ASP A 172 -0.45 19.15 5.62
CA ASP A 172 -0.16 20.46 5.01
C ASP A 172 -0.46 21.60 5.97
N ALA A 173 -1.57 21.52 6.73
CA ALA A 173 -1.94 22.54 7.71
C ALA A 173 -0.94 22.62 8.87
N LEU A 174 -0.49 21.49 9.40
CA LEU A 174 0.52 21.43 10.46
C LEU A 174 1.86 21.97 9.99
N ARG A 175 2.30 21.64 8.77
CA ARG A 175 3.53 22.16 8.18
C ARG A 175 3.51 23.69 8.03
N LEU A 176 2.38 24.25 7.58
CA LEU A 176 2.24 25.71 7.46
C LEU A 176 2.14 26.39 8.82
N LEU A 177 1.51 25.75 9.80
CA LEU A 177 1.41 26.27 11.17
C LEU A 177 2.78 26.36 11.84
N ASP A 178 3.63 25.34 11.66
CA ASP A 178 4.99 25.33 12.23
C ASP A 178 5.88 26.44 11.61
N ALA A 179 5.68 26.74 10.32
CA ALA A 179 6.37 27.81 9.61
C ALA A 179 5.80 29.22 9.92
N ALA A 180 4.62 29.31 10.51
CA ALA A 180 3.95 30.59 10.74
C ALA A 180 4.59 31.37 11.92
N THR A 181 4.67 32.70 11.76
CA THR A 181 5.15 33.61 12.81
C THR A 181 3.98 33.95 13.76
N MET A 182 3.77 33.12 14.74
CA MET A 182 2.70 33.25 15.75
C MET A 182 3.25 32.90 17.14
N ASP A 183 2.57 33.34 18.18
CA ASP A 183 2.88 32.92 19.56
C ASP A 183 2.54 31.43 19.77
N GLU A 184 3.29 30.77 20.65
CA GLU A 184 3.17 29.32 20.87
C GLU A 184 1.80 28.90 21.39
N LYS A 185 1.12 29.74 22.19
CA LYS A 185 -0.21 29.44 22.70
C LYS A 185 -1.23 29.38 21.56
N THR A 186 -1.19 30.35 20.65
CA THR A 186 -2.04 30.38 19.46
C THR A 186 -1.75 29.18 18.54
N LYS A 187 -0.48 28.78 18.37
CA LYS A 187 -0.10 27.59 17.60
C LYS A 187 -0.68 26.33 18.23
N GLU A 188 -0.64 26.19 19.53
CA GLU A 188 -1.15 25.01 20.24
C GLU A 188 -2.68 24.87 20.11
N ASP A 189 -3.42 25.97 20.22
CA ASP A 189 -4.87 26.02 20.02
C ASP A 189 -5.25 25.64 18.57
N ILE A 190 -4.51 26.14 17.59
CA ILE A 190 -4.73 25.79 16.17
C ILE A 190 -4.36 24.33 15.91
N ARG A 191 -3.25 23.83 16.48
CA ARG A 191 -2.82 22.41 16.37
C ARG A 191 -3.88 21.47 16.93
N HIS A 192 -4.45 21.80 18.10
CA HIS A 192 -5.56 21.05 18.68
C HIS A 192 -6.79 21.07 17.75
N THR A 193 -7.10 22.23 17.18
CA THR A 193 -8.21 22.38 16.23
C THR A 193 -8.00 21.53 14.98
N ILE A 194 -6.79 21.51 14.39
CA ILE A 194 -6.45 20.69 13.22
C ILE A 194 -6.60 19.20 13.54
N ASN A 195 -6.06 18.74 14.67
CA ASN A 195 -6.06 17.32 15.05
C ASN A 195 -7.45 16.77 15.42
N THR A 196 -8.40 17.64 15.77
CA THR A 196 -9.79 17.27 16.10
C THR A 196 -10.78 17.60 14.97
N ALA A 197 -10.30 18.18 13.86
CA ALA A 197 -11.15 18.66 12.78
C ALA A 197 -11.64 17.51 11.88
N ASN A 198 -12.87 17.65 11.39
CA ASN A 198 -13.31 16.92 10.21
C ASN A 198 -12.72 17.57 8.94
N LEU A 199 -12.79 16.88 7.80
CA LEU A 199 -12.20 17.31 6.51
C LEU A 199 -12.57 18.75 6.13
N ARG A 200 -13.83 19.16 6.32
CA ARG A 200 -14.30 20.51 6.00
C ARG A 200 -13.62 21.58 6.87
N LYS A 201 -13.52 21.35 8.16
CA LYS A 201 -12.85 22.26 9.08
C LYS A 201 -11.36 22.31 8.82
N ALA A 202 -10.71 21.16 8.59
CA ALA A 202 -9.29 21.08 8.27
C ALA A 202 -8.95 21.88 7.00
N LYS A 203 -9.72 21.76 5.93
CA LYS A 203 -9.59 22.56 4.70
C LYS A 203 -9.71 24.06 4.97
N THR A 204 -10.67 24.48 5.81
CA THR A 204 -10.84 25.88 6.18
C THR A 204 -9.61 26.45 6.91
N VAL A 205 -9.06 25.68 7.85
CA VAL A 205 -7.84 26.06 8.58
C VAL A 205 -6.63 26.13 7.63
N LEU A 206 -6.48 25.16 6.74
CA LEU A 206 -5.41 25.13 5.75
C LEU A 206 -5.47 26.36 4.82
N GLU A 207 -6.63 26.73 4.32
CA GLU A 207 -6.82 27.93 3.48
C GLU A 207 -6.49 29.22 4.26
N TRP A 208 -6.90 29.28 5.52
CA TRP A 208 -6.59 30.42 6.38
C TRP A 208 -5.09 30.57 6.60
N LEU A 209 -4.37 29.48 6.88
CA LEU A 209 -2.91 29.47 7.03
C LEU A 209 -2.20 29.87 5.73
N LYS A 210 -2.67 29.40 4.56
CA LYS A 210 -2.13 29.81 3.25
C LYS A 210 -2.27 31.33 3.02
N LYS A 211 -3.38 31.93 3.41
CA LYS A 211 -3.61 33.38 3.31
C LYS A 211 -2.77 34.19 4.31
N GLY A 212 -2.49 33.63 5.48
CA GLY A 212 -1.62 34.26 6.48
C GLY A 212 -0.13 34.20 6.13
N ALA A 213 0.30 33.15 5.45
CA ALA A 213 1.68 33.00 4.97
C ALA A 213 2.00 33.87 3.73
N ALA A 214 0.99 34.46 3.08
CA ALA A 214 1.13 35.32 1.91
C ALA A 214 1.24 36.81 2.27
N LYS A 215 1.30 37.16 3.54
CA LYS A 215 1.56 38.51 4.06
C LYS A 215 2.88 38.55 4.79
#